data_3a2392fb63b66f02f432c3fa09f6b843
#
_entry.id   3a2392fb63b66f02f432c3fa09f6b843
#
_cell.length_a   1.000
_cell.length_b   1.000
_cell.length_c   1.000
_cell.angle_alpha   90.00
_cell.angle_beta   90.00
_cell.angle_gamma   90.00
#
_symmetry.space_group_name_H-M   'P 1'
#
loop_
_entity.id
_entity.type
_entity.pdbx_description
1 polymer ?
#
loop_
_entity_poly.entity_id
_entity_poly.type
_entity_poly.pdbx_seq_one_letter_code
_entity_poly.pdbx_strand_id
1 'polypeptide(L)'
;MYANYLIQLSIAFALWVYIFAKGRTFFSKRFWHFSLALSIPLIGNSFASQILNVSDRVMIGKMVGSSAVGIYGVLYTVSSISLLVWNSINASFVPFLFNNLDKPEKRQRIQSTASGLLFVFSMVAFLLTIIAPEIVRIMATEEYYEAIYIMPPIAAGVFLTSITNLYSNILIYYKKTKFIMISTIIAATVNVIMNYCGIKAFGYQVAAYTTLIAYIIHAVIQGIVSLKVYRTITGDKNGEIYNTKAVIVLTSFTIVACLLCIPIYEYLWLRYLIVVAVFLLALVYHKKILQYLNLTRR
;
A
#
# COMPACT_ATOMS: atom_id res chain seq x y z
N MET A 1 4.06 3.50 -24.96
CA MET A 1 3.01 4.14 -24.15
C MET A 1 1.67 4.25 -24.90
N TYR A 2 1.61 4.88 -26.07
CA TYR A 2 0.37 5.05 -26.86
C TYR A 2 -0.31 3.74 -27.27
N ALA A 3 0.43 2.70 -27.64
CA ALA A 3 -0.13 1.40 -28.02
C ALA A 3 -0.97 0.75 -26.92
N ASN A 4 -0.55 0.87 -25.65
CA ASN A 4 -1.29 0.32 -24.51
C ASN A 4 -2.63 1.07 -24.31
N TYR A 5 -2.63 2.39 -24.46
CA TYR A 5 -3.88 3.18 -24.37
C TYR A 5 -4.83 2.87 -25.52
N LEU A 6 -4.32 2.68 -26.75
CA LEU A 6 -5.15 2.30 -27.89
C LEU A 6 -5.82 0.94 -27.70
N ILE A 7 -5.08 -0.05 -27.18
CA ILE A 7 -5.64 -1.39 -26.88
C ILE A 7 -6.74 -1.27 -25.82
N GLN A 8 -6.47 -0.55 -24.73
CA GLN A 8 -7.46 -0.34 -23.65
C GLN A 8 -8.71 0.38 -24.17
N LEU A 9 -8.56 1.42 -24.99
CA LEU A 9 -9.68 2.13 -25.62
C LEU A 9 -10.48 1.23 -26.55
N SER A 10 -9.82 0.40 -27.34
CA SER A 10 -10.49 -0.52 -28.25
C SER A 10 -11.32 -1.57 -27.49
N ILE A 11 -10.76 -2.14 -26.43
CA ILE A 11 -11.47 -3.08 -25.55
C ILE A 11 -12.66 -2.38 -24.86
N ALA A 12 -12.44 -1.18 -24.30
CA ALA A 12 -13.48 -0.41 -23.64
C ALA A 12 -14.62 -0.06 -24.61
N PHE A 13 -14.31 0.33 -25.84
CA PHE A 13 -15.29 0.63 -26.88
C PHE A 13 -16.09 -0.61 -27.28
N ALA A 14 -15.42 -1.75 -27.49
CA ALA A 14 -16.10 -3.01 -27.82
C ALA A 14 -17.05 -3.46 -26.69
N LEU A 15 -16.62 -3.38 -25.44
CA LEU A 15 -17.44 -3.66 -24.27
C LEU A 15 -18.63 -2.68 -24.16
N TRP A 16 -18.40 -1.40 -24.41
CA TRP A 16 -19.44 -0.39 -24.40
C TRP A 16 -20.51 -0.68 -25.45
N VAL A 17 -20.12 -0.98 -26.70
CA VAL A 17 -21.04 -1.35 -27.79
C VAL A 17 -21.83 -2.61 -27.40
N TYR A 18 -21.17 -3.65 -26.88
CA TYR A 18 -21.82 -4.88 -26.45
C TYR A 18 -22.88 -4.65 -25.34
N ILE A 19 -22.51 -3.92 -24.29
CA ILE A 19 -23.41 -3.62 -23.15
C ILE A 19 -24.59 -2.78 -23.63
N PHE A 20 -24.35 -1.76 -24.49
CA PHE A 20 -25.38 -0.90 -25.02
C PHE A 20 -26.36 -1.62 -25.92
N ALA A 21 -25.86 -2.45 -26.85
CA ALA A 21 -26.69 -3.27 -27.73
C ALA A 21 -27.60 -4.25 -26.97
N LYS A 22 -27.09 -4.81 -25.86
CA LYS A 22 -27.83 -5.76 -25.04
C LYS A 22 -28.80 -5.08 -24.05
N GLY A 23 -28.38 -3.96 -23.47
CA GLY A 23 -29.14 -3.26 -22.42
C GLY A 23 -30.22 -2.31 -22.95
N ARG A 24 -30.10 -1.84 -24.20
CA ARG A 24 -31.02 -0.90 -24.90
C ARG A 24 -31.42 0.37 -24.13
N THR A 25 -30.72 0.67 -23.04
CA THR A 25 -30.98 1.85 -22.19
C THR A 25 -29.69 2.62 -21.98
N PHE A 26 -29.63 3.84 -22.50
CA PHE A 26 -28.46 4.72 -22.36
C PHE A 26 -28.44 5.46 -21.01
N PHE A 27 -29.58 5.89 -20.54
CA PHE A 27 -29.69 6.72 -19.35
C PHE A 27 -30.74 6.21 -18.38
N SER A 28 -30.33 6.03 -17.13
CA SER A 28 -31.21 5.80 -16.00
C SER A 28 -30.74 6.66 -14.83
N LYS A 29 -31.54 7.68 -14.46
CA LYS A 29 -31.23 8.64 -13.39
C LYS A 29 -30.78 7.95 -12.10
N ARG A 30 -31.44 6.85 -11.73
CA ARG A 30 -31.15 6.08 -10.51
C ARG A 30 -29.75 5.45 -10.56
N PHE A 31 -29.40 4.79 -11.67
CA PHE A 31 -28.11 4.12 -11.82
C PHE A 31 -26.97 5.11 -12.01
N TRP A 32 -27.19 6.20 -12.74
CA TRP A 32 -26.20 7.26 -12.91
C TRP A 32 -25.88 7.95 -11.58
N HIS A 33 -26.93 8.32 -10.81
CA HIS A 33 -26.70 8.91 -9.49
C HIS A 33 -25.93 7.97 -8.55
N PHE A 34 -26.28 6.71 -8.52
CA PHE A 34 -25.57 5.69 -7.72
C PHE A 34 -24.10 5.54 -8.16
N SER A 35 -23.85 5.37 -9.46
CA SER A 35 -22.52 5.17 -10.00
C SER A 35 -21.63 6.39 -9.80
N LEU A 36 -22.13 7.60 -10.07
CA LEU A 36 -21.37 8.83 -9.89
C LEU A 36 -21.06 9.10 -8.40
N ALA A 37 -22.01 8.87 -7.50
CA ALA A 37 -21.80 9.05 -6.07
C ALA A 37 -20.69 8.13 -5.53
N LEU A 38 -20.48 6.96 -6.14
CA LEU A 38 -19.42 6.03 -5.77
C LEU A 38 -18.10 6.35 -6.50
N SER A 39 -18.18 6.67 -7.79
CA SER A 39 -17.00 6.79 -8.67
C SER A 39 -16.29 8.14 -8.53
N ILE A 40 -17.01 9.25 -8.34
CA ILE A 40 -16.38 10.58 -8.19
C ILE A 40 -15.39 10.61 -7.02
N PRO A 41 -15.73 10.12 -5.81
CA PRO A 41 -14.75 10.04 -4.73
C PRO A 41 -13.57 9.12 -5.04
N LEU A 42 -13.77 8.01 -5.77
CA LEU A 42 -12.68 7.12 -6.17
C LEU A 42 -11.74 7.77 -7.19
N ILE A 43 -12.28 8.56 -8.12
CA ILE A 43 -11.46 9.36 -9.05
C ILE A 43 -10.63 10.38 -8.26
N GLY A 44 -11.26 11.11 -7.33
CA GLY A 44 -10.56 12.05 -6.45
C GLY A 44 -9.48 11.37 -5.60
N ASN A 45 -9.76 10.17 -5.10
CA ASN A 45 -8.76 9.34 -4.42
C ASN A 45 -7.59 8.97 -5.33
N SER A 46 -7.86 8.60 -6.59
CA SER A 46 -6.80 8.25 -7.55
C SER A 46 -5.88 9.43 -7.84
N PHE A 47 -6.42 10.63 -8.01
CA PHE A 47 -5.61 11.85 -8.16
C PHE A 47 -4.78 12.16 -6.92
N ALA A 48 -5.38 12.11 -5.73
CA ALA A 48 -4.67 12.32 -4.47
C ALA A 48 -3.56 11.28 -4.24
N SER A 49 -3.83 10.02 -4.58
CA SER A 49 -2.83 8.94 -4.51
C SER A 49 -1.67 9.17 -5.49
N GLN A 50 -1.95 9.66 -6.70
CA GLN A 50 -0.88 10.02 -7.65
C GLN A 50 -0.03 11.18 -7.12
N ILE A 51 -0.63 12.19 -6.51
CA ILE A 51 0.11 13.26 -5.86
C ILE A 51 1.00 12.67 -4.76
N LEU A 52 0.44 11.85 -3.87
CA LEU A 52 1.18 11.22 -2.77
C LEU A 52 2.35 10.35 -3.26
N ASN A 53 2.20 9.66 -4.40
CA ASN A 53 3.21 8.77 -4.95
C ASN A 53 4.29 9.44 -5.81
N VAL A 54 4.05 10.66 -6.32
CA VAL A 54 4.93 11.28 -7.34
C VAL A 54 5.46 12.63 -6.90
N SER A 55 4.81 13.29 -5.92
CA SER A 55 5.16 14.67 -5.50
C SER A 55 6.60 14.81 -5.05
N ASP A 56 7.14 13.82 -4.33
CA ASP A 56 8.52 13.76 -3.89
C ASP A 56 9.50 13.90 -5.07
N ARG A 57 9.32 13.10 -6.12
CA ARG A 57 10.18 13.13 -7.32
C ARG A 57 10.06 14.43 -8.10
N VAL A 58 8.83 14.96 -8.23
CA VAL A 58 8.62 16.26 -8.89
C VAL A 58 9.29 17.38 -8.11
N MET A 59 9.21 17.36 -6.77
CA MET A 59 9.80 18.37 -5.91
C MET A 59 11.33 18.25 -5.88
N ILE A 60 11.88 17.05 -5.78
CA ILE A 60 13.32 16.79 -5.87
C ILE A 60 13.87 17.34 -7.20
N GLY A 61 13.18 17.06 -8.32
CA GLY A 61 13.59 17.53 -9.63
C GLY A 61 13.63 19.05 -9.75
N LYS A 62 12.68 19.74 -9.16
CA LYS A 62 12.61 21.21 -9.18
C LYS A 62 13.55 21.90 -8.19
N MET A 63 13.83 21.27 -7.05
CA MET A 63 14.57 21.89 -5.96
C MET A 63 16.05 21.48 -5.90
N VAL A 64 16.38 20.27 -6.38
CA VAL A 64 17.74 19.69 -6.28
C VAL A 64 18.34 19.39 -7.66
N GLY A 65 17.57 18.76 -8.57
CA GLY A 65 17.99 18.47 -9.93
C GLY A 65 17.67 17.08 -10.41
N SER A 66 17.92 16.83 -11.71
CA SER A 66 17.54 15.57 -12.39
C SER A 66 18.32 14.35 -11.92
N SER A 67 19.60 14.48 -11.55
CA SER A 67 20.40 13.38 -11.02
C SER A 67 19.80 12.83 -9.72
N ALA A 68 19.44 13.70 -8.78
CA ALA A 68 18.81 13.30 -7.52
C ALA A 68 17.45 12.61 -7.75
N VAL A 69 16.66 13.04 -8.76
CA VAL A 69 15.41 12.35 -9.14
C VAL A 69 15.70 10.95 -9.68
N GLY A 70 16.74 10.80 -10.50
CA GLY A 70 17.13 9.49 -11.05
C GLY A 70 17.47 8.52 -9.92
N ILE A 71 18.33 8.92 -9.00
CA ILE A 71 18.73 8.13 -7.82
C ILE A 71 17.51 7.76 -6.97
N TYR A 72 16.74 8.76 -6.54
CA TYR A 72 15.54 8.54 -5.70
C TYR A 72 14.52 7.64 -6.40
N GLY A 73 14.27 7.85 -7.71
CA GLY A 73 13.31 7.09 -8.50
C GLY A 73 13.66 5.61 -8.62
N VAL A 74 14.95 5.27 -8.83
CA VAL A 74 15.40 3.87 -8.87
C VAL A 74 15.21 3.21 -7.50
N LEU A 75 15.67 3.86 -6.44
CA LEU A 75 15.57 3.32 -5.09
C LEU A 75 14.11 3.16 -4.64
N TYR A 76 13.25 4.12 -5.00
CA TYR A 76 11.79 4.01 -4.79
C TYR A 76 11.20 2.81 -5.54
N THR A 77 11.60 2.61 -6.80
CA THR A 77 11.12 1.51 -7.63
C THR A 77 11.49 0.16 -7.03
N VAL A 78 12.75 -0.02 -6.61
CA VAL A 78 13.21 -1.24 -5.94
C VAL A 78 12.43 -1.49 -4.65
N SER A 79 12.27 -0.46 -3.81
CA SER A 79 11.51 -0.57 -2.56
C SER A 79 10.03 -0.92 -2.80
N SER A 80 9.46 -0.50 -3.93
CA SER A 80 8.05 -0.74 -4.26
C SER A 80 7.76 -2.10 -4.91
N ILE A 81 8.79 -2.91 -5.21
CA ILE A 81 8.60 -4.27 -5.76
C ILE A 81 7.68 -5.12 -4.88
N SER A 82 7.76 -4.96 -3.56
CA SER A 82 6.88 -5.65 -2.63
C SER A 82 5.38 -5.43 -2.87
N LEU A 83 4.98 -4.29 -3.47
CA LEU A 83 3.58 -4.02 -3.81
C LEU A 83 2.99 -5.02 -4.80
N LEU A 84 3.80 -5.62 -5.67
CA LEU A 84 3.32 -6.67 -6.58
C LEU A 84 2.80 -7.87 -5.78
N VAL A 85 3.52 -8.25 -4.72
CA VAL A 85 3.11 -9.33 -3.81
C VAL A 85 1.84 -8.92 -3.06
N TRP A 86 1.82 -7.71 -2.50
CA TRP A 86 0.64 -7.22 -1.79
C TRP A 86 -0.61 -7.16 -2.67
N ASN A 87 -0.50 -6.65 -3.89
CA ASN A 87 -1.62 -6.56 -4.81
C ASN A 87 -2.22 -7.93 -5.12
N SER A 88 -1.39 -8.96 -5.28
CA SER A 88 -1.84 -10.35 -5.49
C SER A 88 -2.55 -10.91 -4.25
N ILE A 89 -2.01 -10.64 -3.05
CA ILE A 89 -2.61 -11.01 -1.77
C ILE A 89 -3.97 -10.33 -1.61
N ASN A 90 -4.03 -9.02 -1.81
CA ASN A 90 -5.24 -8.23 -1.65
C ASN A 90 -6.34 -8.65 -2.65
N ALA A 91 -5.97 -8.93 -3.90
CA ALA A 91 -6.89 -9.41 -4.92
C ALA A 91 -7.58 -10.74 -4.52
N SER A 92 -6.87 -11.63 -3.83
CA SER A 92 -7.42 -12.87 -3.30
C SER A 92 -8.24 -12.65 -2.03
N PHE A 93 -7.84 -11.69 -1.20
CA PHE A 93 -8.49 -11.41 0.09
C PHE A 93 -9.83 -10.68 -0.05
N VAL A 94 -9.96 -9.76 -1.00
CA VAL A 94 -11.16 -8.92 -1.17
C VAL A 94 -12.44 -9.74 -1.36
N PRO A 95 -12.52 -10.74 -2.26
CA PRO A 95 -13.71 -11.56 -2.40
C PRO A 95 -14.06 -12.34 -1.12
N PHE A 96 -13.04 -12.88 -0.43
CA PHE A 96 -13.23 -13.55 0.85
C PHE A 96 -13.81 -12.59 1.90
N LEU A 97 -13.25 -11.39 2.02
CA LEU A 97 -13.73 -10.36 2.93
C LEU A 97 -15.20 -10.01 2.63
N PHE A 98 -15.52 -9.68 1.38
CA PHE A 98 -16.85 -9.22 0.98
C PHE A 98 -17.95 -10.29 1.19
N ASN A 99 -17.61 -11.55 1.00
CA ASN A 99 -18.54 -12.66 1.23
C ASN A 99 -18.81 -12.94 2.72
N ASN A 100 -17.97 -12.43 3.64
CA ASN A 100 -18.04 -12.77 5.06
C ASN A 100 -18.16 -11.55 5.98
N LEU A 101 -18.11 -10.32 5.47
CA LEU A 101 -18.00 -9.09 6.29
C LEU A 101 -19.23 -8.89 7.21
N ASP A 102 -20.43 -9.22 6.72
CA ASP A 102 -21.69 -9.06 7.45
C ASP A 102 -22.05 -10.28 8.33
N LYS A 103 -21.13 -11.28 8.42
CA LYS A 103 -21.35 -12.51 9.19
C LYS A 103 -20.55 -12.44 10.51
N PRO A 104 -21.19 -12.16 11.65
CA PRO A 104 -20.51 -12.03 12.94
C PRO A 104 -19.68 -13.27 13.31
N GLU A 105 -20.18 -14.47 12.98
CA GLU A 105 -19.51 -15.75 13.23
C GLU A 105 -18.21 -15.93 12.41
N LYS A 106 -18.05 -15.18 11.33
CA LYS A 106 -16.84 -15.21 10.50
C LYS A 106 -15.79 -14.15 10.89
N ARG A 107 -16.12 -13.24 11.81
CA ARG A 107 -15.25 -12.13 12.23
C ARG A 107 -13.86 -12.62 12.67
N GLN A 108 -13.81 -13.62 13.54
CA GLN A 108 -12.52 -14.17 14.01
C GLN A 108 -11.68 -14.73 12.86
N ARG A 109 -12.31 -15.34 11.88
CA ARG A 109 -11.63 -15.85 10.67
C ARG A 109 -11.09 -14.71 9.81
N ILE A 110 -11.86 -13.61 9.63
CA ILE A 110 -11.38 -12.42 8.92
C ILE A 110 -10.17 -11.84 9.64
N GLN A 111 -10.22 -11.70 10.98
CA GLN A 111 -9.13 -11.16 11.78
C GLN A 111 -7.85 -11.98 11.67
N SER A 112 -7.97 -13.31 11.81
CA SER A 112 -6.82 -14.21 11.72
C SER A 112 -6.22 -14.22 10.30
N THR A 113 -7.07 -14.25 9.27
CA THR A 113 -6.62 -14.21 7.87
C THR A 113 -5.91 -12.90 7.56
N ALA A 114 -6.51 -11.75 7.88
CA ALA A 114 -5.91 -10.44 7.63
C ALA A 114 -4.56 -10.27 8.36
N SER A 115 -4.49 -10.67 9.64
CA SER A 115 -3.24 -10.62 10.41
C SER A 115 -2.17 -11.55 9.85
N GLY A 116 -2.56 -12.75 9.40
CA GLY A 116 -1.64 -13.68 8.75
C GLY A 116 -1.10 -13.16 7.42
N LEU A 117 -1.95 -12.56 6.58
CA LEU A 117 -1.53 -11.96 5.32
C LEU A 117 -0.60 -10.75 5.53
N LEU A 118 -0.92 -9.90 6.53
CA LEU A 118 -0.05 -8.79 6.92
C LEU A 118 1.31 -9.28 7.44
N PHE A 119 1.33 -10.36 8.22
CA PHE A 119 2.57 -10.95 8.71
C PHE A 119 3.44 -11.46 7.55
N VAL A 120 2.86 -12.20 6.60
CA VAL A 120 3.58 -12.66 5.41
C VAL A 120 4.12 -11.48 4.61
N PHE A 121 3.31 -10.44 4.41
CA PHE A 121 3.74 -9.26 3.68
C PHE A 121 4.83 -8.46 4.43
N SER A 122 4.75 -8.39 5.76
CA SER A 122 5.79 -7.81 6.61
C SER A 122 7.14 -8.51 6.43
N MET A 123 7.13 -9.86 6.39
CA MET A 123 8.35 -10.64 6.13
C MET A 123 8.92 -10.37 4.74
N VAL A 124 8.07 -10.28 3.71
CA VAL A 124 8.50 -9.95 2.34
C VAL A 124 9.09 -8.55 2.27
N ALA A 125 8.43 -7.56 2.87
CA ALA A 125 8.92 -6.19 2.91
C ALA A 125 10.28 -6.09 3.63
N PHE A 126 10.43 -6.75 4.77
CA PHE A 126 11.68 -6.80 5.52
C PHE A 126 12.80 -7.49 4.72
N LEU A 127 12.54 -8.66 4.13
CA LEU A 127 13.52 -9.38 3.33
C LEU A 127 14.00 -8.56 2.13
N LEU A 128 13.10 -7.92 1.40
CA LEU A 128 13.46 -7.03 0.30
C LEU A 128 14.25 -5.82 0.77
N THR A 129 13.96 -5.30 1.97
CA THR A 129 14.71 -4.18 2.54
C THR A 129 16.13 -4.59 2.91
N ILE A 130 16.32 -5.75 3.56
CA ILE A 130 17.66 -6.16 4.01
C ILE A 130 18.59 -6.56 2.85
N ILE A 131 18.04 -7.09 1.74
CA ILE A 131 18.80 -7.40 0.52
C ILE A 131 18.82 -6.26 -0.51
N ALA A 132 18.26 -5.11 -0.15
CA ALA A 132 18.19 -3.96 -1.04
C ALA A 132 19.57 -3.49 -1.58
N PRO A 133 20.66 -3.49 -0.78
CA PRO A 133 21.99 -3.13 -1.29
C PRO A 133 22.47 -4.03 -2.44
N GLU A 134 22.18 -5.34 -2.38
CA GLU A 134 22.53 -6.28 -3.44
C GLU A 134 21.70 -6.02 -4.71
N ILE A 135 20.40 -5.77 -4.53
CA ILE A 135 19.53 -5.46 -5.66
C ILE A 135 20.01 -4.18 -6.36
N VAL A 136 20.35 -3.14 -5.61
CA VAL A 136 20.86 -1.88 -6.17
C VAL A 136 22.20 -2.11 -6.88
N ARG A 137 23.11 -2.90 -6.33
CA ARG A 137 24.41 -3.21 -6.96
C ARG A 137 24.26 -3.94 -8.30
N ILE A 138 23.21 -4.72 -8.47
CA ILE A 138 22.92 -5.42 -9.74
C ILE A 138 22.23 -4.49 -10.74
N MET A 139 21.38 -3.58 -10.28
CA MET A 139 20.49 -2.79 -11.14
C MET A 139 21.00 -1.39 -11.44
N ALA A 140 21.98 -0.87 -10.66
CA ALA A 140 22.39 0.53 -10.72
C ALA A 140 23.90 0.69 -10.63
N THR A 141 24.42 1.86 -11.04
CA THR A 141 25.83 2.25 -10.96
C THR A 141 26.23 2.68 -9.56
N GLU A 142 27.54 2.86 -9.32
CA GLU A 142 28.10 3.21 -8.00
C GLU A 142 27.54 4.50 -7.40
N GLU A 143 27.12 5.46 -8.24
CA GLU A 143 26.50 6.72 -7.83
C GLU A 143 25.25 6.54 -6.95
N TYR A 144 24.59 5.36 -7.05
CA TYR A 144 23.38 5.06 -6.30
C TYR A 144 23.66 4.48 -4.92
N TYR A 145 24.89 4.02 -4.65
CA TYR A 145 25.20 3.28 -3.41
C TYR A 145 25.15 4.14 -2.17
N GLU A 146 25.52 5.42 -2.27
CA GLU A 146 25.44 6.35 -1.14
C GLU A 146 24.01 6.64 -0.70
N ALA A 147 23.05 6.50 -1.61
CA ALA A 147 21.64 6.78 -1.33
C ALA A 147 20.83 5.55 -0.88
N ILE A 148 21.44 4.36 -0.76
CA ILE A 148 20.75 3.12 -0.35
C ILE A 148 20.02 3.29 1.00
N TYR A 149 20.54 4.13 1.88
CA TYR A 149 19.97 4.39 3.21
C TYR A 149 18.58 5.03 3.20
N ILE A 150 18.08 5.52 2.05
CA ILE A 150 16.70 6.00 1.92
C ILE A 150 15.69 4.87 1.62
N MET A 151 16.15 3.67 1.23
CA MET A 151 15.27 2.56 0.90
C MET A 151 14.46 2.02 2.09
N PRO A 152 15.03 1.87 3.31
CA PRO A 152 14.27 1.40 4.46
C PRO A 152 13.04 2.24 4.81
N PRO A 153 13.10 3.58 4.91
CA PRO A 153 11.89 4.37 5.14
C PRO A 153 10.89 4.30 3.98
N ILE A 154 11.35 4.19 2.72
CA ILE A 154 10.46 4.00 1.57
C ILE A 154 9.75 2.64 1.68
N ALA A 155 10.47 1.54 1.96
CA ALA A 155 9.90 0.21 2.09
C ALA A 155 8.89 0.12 3.24
N ALA A 156 9.16 0.76 4.37
CA ALA A 156 8.22 0.89 5.48
C ALA A 156 6.96 1.66 5.07
N GLY A 157 7.09 2.75 4.29
CA GLY A 157 5.97 3.49 3.72
C GLY A 157 5.15 2.64 2.75
N VAL A 158 5.81 1.88 1.89
CA VAL A 158 5.17 0.93 0.98
C VAL A 158 4.38 -0.13 1.74
N PHE A 159 4.92 -0.66 2.85
CA PHE A 159 4.17 -1.59 3.71
C PHE A 159 2.88 -0.95 4.25
N LEU A 160 2.90 0.32 4.66
CA LEU A 160 1.71 1.03 5.15
C LEU A 160 0.59 1.13 4.11
N THR A 161 0.90 1.04 2.81
CA THR A 161 -0.11 0.95 1.76
C THR A 161 -1.00 -0.29 1.93
N SER A 162 -0.47 -1.40 2.46
CA SER A 162 -1.26 -2.59 2.75
C SER A 162 -2.31 -2.33 3.83
N ILE A 163 -1.95 -1.57 4.85
CA ILE A 163 -2.85 -1.20 5.94
C ILE A 163 -3.98 -0.31 5.41
N THR A 164 -3.65 0.71 4.62
CA THR A 164 -4.66 1.59 4.02
C THR A 164 -5.61 0.82 3.09
N ASN A 165 -5.10 -0.14 2.30
CA ASN A 165 -5.91 -0.98 1.43
C ASN A 165 -6.89 -1.86 2.21
N LEU A 166 -6.45 -2.51 3.30
CA LEU A 166 -7.32 -3.30 4.16
C LEU A 166 -8.51 -2.47 4.65
N TYR A 167 -8.25 -1.30 5.20
CA TYR A 167 -9.31 -0.41 5.70
C TYR A 167 -10.15 0.21 4.58
N SER A 168 -9.55 0.49 3.41
CA SER A 168 -10.29 0.95 2.23
C SER A 168 -11.31 -0.08 1.74
N ASN A 169 -10.97 -1.38 1.79
CA ASN A 169 -11.89 -2.45 1.39
C ASN A 169 -13.20 -2.42 2.21
N ILE A 170 -13.13 -2.10 3.51
CA ILE A 170 -14.32 -1.92 4.35
C ILE A 170 -15.18 -0.75 3.87
N LEU A 171 -14.53 0.39 3.57
CA LEU A 171 -15.23 1.59 3.10
C LEU A 171 -15.84 1.41 1.71
N ILE A 172 -15.19 0.64 0.83
CA ILE A 172 -15.72 0.28 -0.48
C ILE A 172 -16.95 -0.61 -0.32
N TYR A 173 -16.89 -1.64 0.53
CA TYR A 173 -18.01 -2.54 0.79
C TYR A 173 -19.26 -1.78 1.25
N TYR A 174 -19.09 -0.88 2.22
CA TYR A 174 -20.18 -0.04 2.73
C TYR A 174 -20.49 1.20 1.88
N LYS A 175 -19.87 1.33 0.69
CA LYS A 175 -20.09 2.43 -0.26
C LYS A 175 -19.79 3.82 0.34
N LYS A 176 -18.83 3.89 1.23
CA LYS A 176 -18.39 5.11 1.92
C LYS A 176 -17.07 5.66 1.35
N THR A 177 -16.92 5.60 0.03
CA THR A 177 -15.69 5.94 -0.72
C THR A 177 -15.21 7.38 -0.54
N LYS A 178 -16.10 8.32 -0.21
CA LYS A 178 -15.72 9.71 0.11
C LYS A 178 -14.69 9.81 1.24
N PHE A 179 -14.73 8.90 2.20
CA PHE A 179 -13.79 8.91 3.31
C PHE A 179 -12.40 8.43 2.88
N ILE A 180 -12.32 7.54 1.89
CA ILE A 180 -11.05 7.14 1.29
C ILE A 180 -10.40 8.36 0.65
N MET A 181 -11.16 9.09 -0.19
CA MET A 181 -10.67 10.30 -0.84
C MET A 181 -10.17 11.34 0.16
N ILE A 182 -10.95 11.63 1.20
CA ILE A 182 -10.59 12.65 2.20
C ILE A 182 -9.29 12.27 2.93
N SER A 183 -9.16 11.02 3.39
CA SER A 183 -7.94 10.57 4.08
C SER A 183 -6.71 10.64 3.18
N THR A 184 -6.85 10.28 1.90
CA THR A 184 -5.75 10.36 0.94
C THR A 184 -5.37 11.81 0.61
N ILE A 185 -6.36 12.72 0.47
CA ILE A 185 -6.09 14.15 0.26
C ILE A 185 -5.31 14.73 1.46
N ILE A 186 -5.72 14.41 2.68
CA ILE A 186 -5.01 14.87 3.89
C ILE A 186 -3.55 14.36 3.87
N ALA A 187 -3.35 13.08 3.61
CA ALA A 187 -2.02 12.50 3.55
C ALA A 187 -1.15 13.13 2.44
N ALA A 188 -1.71 13.33 1.25
CA ALA A 188 -1.02 13.97 0.13
C ALA A 188 -0.65 15.43 0.44
N THR A 189 -1.55 16.18 1.08
CA THR A 189 -1.29 17.56 1.49
C THR A 189 -0.16 17.64 2.51
N VAL A 190 -0.20 16.78 3.55
CA VAL A 190 0.86 16.70 4.55
C VAL A 190 2.19 16.31 3.90
N ASN A 191 2.20 15.32 2.99
CA ASN A 191 3.39 14.90 2.26
C ASN A 191 4.02 16.05 1.49
N VAL A 192 3.23 16.79 0.70
CA VAL A 192 3.72 17.93 -0.09
C VAL A 192 4.32 19.01 0.81
N ILE A 193 3.64 19.37 1.90
CA ILE A 193 4.13 20.38 2.84
C ILE A 193 5.44 19.94 3.50
N MET A 194 5.48 18.70 4.01
CA MET A 194 6.66 18.16 4.69
C MET A 194 7.83 17.98 3.72
N ASN A 195 7.58 17.54 2.48
CA ASN A 195 8.60 17.46 1.44
C ASN A 195 9.17 18.83 1.10
N TYR A 196 8.32 19.85 0.93
CA TYR A 196 8.79 21.20 0.63
C TYR A 196 9.72 21.74 1.71
N CYS A 197 9.30 21.68 2.96
CA CYS A 197 10.11 22.15 4.08
C CYS A 197 11.37 21.28 4.29
N GLY A 198 11.20 19.96 4.23
CA GLY A 198 12.25 18.99 4.51
C GLY A 198 13.35 19.01 3.44
N ILE A 199 13.00 18.96 2.16
CA ILE A 199 13.99 18.99 1.06
C ILE A 199 14.80 20.28 1.09
N LYS A 200 14.15 21.40 1.37
CA LYS A 200 14.83 22.70 1.47
C LYS A 200 15.83 22.77 2.64
N ALA A 201 15.51 22.13 3.76
CA ALA A 201 16.32 22.19 4.97
C ALA A 201 17.42 21.11 5.04
N PHE A 202 17.15 19.90 4.54
CA PHE A 202 17.97 18.70 4.78
C PHE A 202 18.38 17.96 3.50
N GLY A 203 17.99 18.46 2.32
CA GLY A 203 18.27 17.81 1.05
C GLY A 203 17.24 16.73 0.68
N TYR A 204 17.42 16.11 -0.50
CA TYR A 204 16.41 15.22 -1.10
C TYR A 204 16.18 13.92 -0.34
N GLN A 205 17.16 13.44 0.41
CA GLN A 205 17.06 12.17 1.14
C GLN A 205 15.96 12.19 2.20
N VAL A 206 15.64 13.36 2.76
CA VAL A 206 14.56 13.49 3.75
C VAL A 206 13.18 13.19 3.19
N ALA A 207 13.00 13.26 1.86
CA ALA A 207 11.73 12.96 1.21
C ALA A 207 11.25 11.52 1.49
N ALA A 208 12.15 10.57 1.71
CA ALA A 208 11.81 9.21 2.10
C ALA A 208 11.15 9.15 3.50
N TYR A 209 11.63 9.94 4.44
CA TYR A 209 11.10 10.00 5.81
C TYR A 209 9.80 10.79 5.88
N THR A 210 9.70 11.91 5.18
CA THR A 210 8.45 12.69 5.11
C THR A 210 7.33 11.89 4.44
N THR A 211 7.67 11.09 3.43
CA THR A 211 6.75 10.17 2.79
C THR A 211 6.31 9.06 3.75
N LEU A 212 7.22 8.45 4.51
CA LEU A 212 6.87 7.49 5.56
C LEU A 212 5.88 8.09 6.57
N ILE A 213 6.14 9.31 7.07
CA ILE A 213 5.26 9.99 8.01
C ILE A 213 3.87 10.23 7.39
N ALA A 214 3.80 10.66 6.13
CA ALA A 214 2.53 10.86 5.44
C ALA A 214 1.74 9.54 5.29
N TYR A 215 2.40 8.42 5.01
CA TYR A 215 1.76 7.10 4.98
C TYR A 215 1.31 6.62 6.36
N ILE A 216 2.05 6.92 7.44
CA ILE A 216 1.60 6.64 8.81
C ILE A 216 0.30 7.41 9.09
N ILE A 217 0.28 8.72 8.81
CA ILE A 217 -0.91 9.56 8.99
C ILE A 217 -2.08 9.01 8.17
N HIS A 218 -1.84 8.63 6.92
CA HIS A 218 -2.85 8.03 6.05
C HIS A 218 -3.43 6.76 6.66
N ALA A 219 -2.59 5.82 7.09
CA ALA A 219 -3.01 4.55 7.69
C ALA A 219 -3.83 4.75 8.98
N VAL A 220 -3.41 5.70 9.82
CA VAL A 220 -4.11 6.03 11.07
C VAL A 220 -5.50 6.62 10.78
N ILE A 221 -5.59 7.63 9.93
CA ILE A 221 -6.88 8.26 9.57
C ILE A 221 -7.81 7.23 8.95
N GLN A 222 -7.29 6.45 7.98
CA GLN A 222 -8.05 5.43 7.28
C GLN A 222 -8.57 4.35 8.25
N GLY A 223 -7.75 3.91 9.19
CA GLY A 223 -8.13 2.94 10.22
C GLY A 223 -9.22 3.48 11.14
N ILE A 224 -9.06 4.69 11.68
CA ILE A 224 -10.04 5.31 12.58
C ILE A 224 -11.39 5.49 11.87
N VAL A 225 -11.38 6.01 10.64
CA VAL A 225 -12.60 6.27 9.89
C VAL A 225 -13.31 4.97 9.51
N SER A 226 -12.57 3.96 9.08
CA SER A 226 -13.15 2.64 8.73
C SER A 226 -13.78 1.96 9.94
N LEU A 227 -13.11 2.00 11.10
CA LEU A 227 -13.68 1.50 12.37
C LEU A 227 -14.95 2.25 12.76
N LYS A 228 -14.95 3.57 12.67
CA LYS A 228 -16.13 4.39 12.98
C LYS A 228 -17.30 4.06 12.06
N VAL A 229 -17.06 3.94 10.74
CA VAL A 229 -18.08 3.58 9.76
C VAL A 229 -18.63 2.19 10.06
N TYR A 230 -17.75 1.21 10.29
CA TYR A 230 -18.15 -0.16 10.62
C TYR A 230 -19.05 -0.21 11.86
N ARG A 231 -18.62 0.40 12.97
CA ARG A 231 -19.39 0.45 14.23
C ARG A 231 -20.73 1.15 14.09
N THR A 232 -20.78 2.22 13.29
CA THR A 232 -22.04 2.94 13.04
C THR A 232 -23.04 2.11 12.24
N ILE A 233 -22.57 1.33 11.25
CA ILE A 233 -23.45 0.54 10.38
C ILE A 233 -23.91 -0.74 11.09
N THR A 234 -23.03 -1.41 11.83
CA THR A 234 -23.34 -2.68 12.51
C THR A 234 -24.03 -2.49 13.86
N GLY A 235 -24.01 -1.28 14.43
CA GLY A 235 -24.49 -1.02 15.79
C GLY A 235 -23.60 -1.57 16.92
N ASP A 236 -22.51 -2.27 16.59
CA ASP A 236 -21.57 -2.86 17.53
C ASP A 236 -20.51 -1.83 17.93
N LYS A 237 -20.71 -1.15 19.08
CA LYS A 237 -19.82 -0.09 19.56
C LYS A 237 -18.37 -0.55 19.79
N ASN A 238 -18.16 -1.82 20.09
CA ASN A 238 -16.83 -2.40 20.32
C ASN A 238 -16.37 -3.29 19.16
N GLY A 239 -17.14 -3.35 18.08
CA GLY A 239 -16.84 -4.19 16.92
C GLY A 239 -15.58 -3.79 16.20
N GLU A 240 -14.77 -4.79 15.84
CA GLU A 240 -13.56 -4.64 15.03
C GLU A 240 -13.54 -5.71 13.95
N ILE A 241 -13.41 -5.31 12.70
CA ILE A 241 -13.26 -6.27 11.58
C ILE A 241 -11.86 -6.87 11.57
N TYR A 242 -10.86 -6.05 11.81
CA TYR A 242 -9.47 -6.49 11.95
C TYR A 242 -9.05 -6.39 13.41
N ASN A 243 -8.16 -7.26 13.85
CA ASN A 243 -7.58 -7.16 15.19
C ASN A 243 -6.67 -5.95 15.24
N THR A 244 -7.18 -4.84 15.79
CA THR A 244 -6.45 -3.55 15.83
C THR A 244 -5.11 -3.67 16.55
N LYS A 245 -5.03 -4.46 17.65
CA LYS A 245 -3.76 -4.70 18.35
C LYS A 245 -2.74 -5.40 17.46
N ALA A 246 -3.15 -6.46 16.77
CA ALA A 246 -2.28 -7.19 15.86
C ALA A 246 -1.80 -6.29 14.69
N VAL A 247 -2.69 -5.49 14.11
CA VAL A 247 -2.34 -4.52 13.05
C VAL A 247 -1.32 -3.51 13.55
N ILE A 248 -1.53 -2.90 14.72
CA ILE A 248 -0.59 -1.92 15.29
C ILE A 248 0.77 -2.58 15.58
N VAL A 249 0.78 -3.75 16.23
CA VAL A 249 2.02 -4.44 16.58
C VAL A 249 2.81 -4.83 15.32
N LEU A 250 2.16 -5.43 14.33
CA LEU A 250 2.80 -5.81 13.07
C LEU A 250 3.31 -4.59 12.30
N THR A 251 2.55 -3.51 12.27
CA THR A 251 2.94 -2.27 11.60
C THR A 251 4.15 -1.64 12.28
N SER A 252 4.11 -1.48 13.60
CA SER A 252 5.22 -0.92 14.37
C SER A 252 6.48 -1.78 14.25
N PHE A 253 6.33 -3.10 14.34
CA PHE A 253 7.42 -4.05 14.16
C PHE A 253 8.05 -3.93 12.76
N THR A 254 7.22 -3.86 11.70
CA THR A 254 7.73 -3.76 10.33
C THR A 254 8.48 -2.45 10.10
N ILE A 255 7.93 -1.32 10.58
CA ILE A 255 8.60 -0.01 10.46
C ILE A 255 9.94 -0.04 11.17
N VAL A 256 9.98 -0.52 12.42
CA VAL A 256 11.22 -0.60 13.20
C VAL A 256 12.21 -1.56 12.55
N ALA A 257 11.77 -2.74 12.11
CA ALA A 257 12.62 -3.73 11.44
C ALA A 257 13.23 -3.17 10.14
N CYS A 258 12.43 -2.48 9.31
CA CYS A 258 12.95 -1.83 8.11
C CYS A 258 13.98 -0.75 8.47
N LEU A 259 13.69 0.14 9.42
CA LEU A 259 14.63 1.21 9.80
C LEU A 259 15.91 0.68 10.45
N LEU A 260 15.84 -0.43 11.19
CA LEU A 260 17.02 -1.11 11.74
C LEU A 260 17.93 -1.71 10.65
N CYS A 261 17.46 -1.87 9.42
CA CYS A 261 18.33 -2.25 8.31
C CYS A 261 19.39 -1.16 7.99
N ILE A 262 19.13 0.12 8.32
CA ILE A 262 20.06 1.23 8.06
C ILE A 262 21.45 0.94 8.65
N PRO A 263 21.63 0.74 9.97
CA PRO A 263 22.94 0.45 10.54
C PRO A 263 23.45 -0.96 10.16
N ILE A 264 22.55 -1.89 9.79
CA ILE A 264 22.92 -3.26 9.41
C ILE A 264 23.53 -3.31 8.00
N TYR A 265 23.26 -2.32 7.15
CA TYR A 265 23.78 -2.30 5.76
C TYR A 265 25.30 -2.34 5.67
N GLU A 266 26.01 -1.83 6.67
CA GLU A 266 27.47 -1.87 6.73
C GLU A 266 28.03 -3.27 7.03
N TYR A 267 27.23 -4.16 7.64
CA TYR A 267 27.66 -5.47 8.10
C TYR A 267 27.16 -6.59 7.18
N LEU A 268 27.92 -6.93 6.14
CA LEU A 268 27.56 -7.92 5.12
C LEU A 268 27.17 -9.27 5.74
N TRP A 269 28.01 -9.80 6.65
CA TRP A 269 27.79 -11.09 7.29
C TRP A 269 26.53 -11.13 8.13
N LEU A 270 26.23 -10.06 8.84
CA LEU A 270 25.03 -9.97 9.65
C LEU A 270 23.78 -9.98 8.79
N ARG A 271 23.78 -9.29 7.64
CA ARG A 271 22.66 -9.29 6.68
C ARG A 271 22.36 -10.69 6.18
N TYR A 272 23.38 -11.42 5.71
CA TYR A 272 23.19 -12.79 5.21
C TYR A 272 22.77 -13.75 6.30
N LEU A 273 23.30 -13.63 7.50
CA LEU A 273 22.87 -14.45 8.65
C LEU A 273 21.38 -14.22 8.95
N ILE A 274 20.92 -12.97 8.94
CA ILE A 274 19.49 -12.64 9.16
C ILE A 274 18.63 -13.21 8.03
N VAL A 275 19.04 -13.06 6.76
CA VAL A 275 18.31 -13.60 5.61
C VAL A 275 18.16 -15.13 5.74
N VAL A 276 19.24 -15.83 6.05
CA VAL A 276 19.23 -17.29 6.26
C VAL A 276 18.32 -17.67 7.43
N ALA A 277 18.41 -16.96 8.55
CA ALA A 277 17.56 -17.21 9.71
C ALA A 277 16.08 -17.02 9.39
N VAL A 278 15.70 -15.94 8.69
CA VAL A 278 14.32 -15.69 8.27
C VAL A 278 13.84 -16.76 7.28
N PHE A 279 14.70 -17.19 6.36
CA PHE A 279 14.38 -18.25 5.41
C PHE A 279 14.15 -19.60 6.11
N LEU A 280 15.00 -19.96 7.06
CA LEU A 280 14.83 -21.17 7.88
C LEU A 280 13.54 -21.11 8.71
N LEU A 281 13.23 -19.97 9.31
CA LEU A 281 11.96 -19.77 10.02
C LEU A 281 10.77 -19.93 9.08
N ALA A 282 10.84 -19.38 7.87
CA ALA A 282 9.79 -19.52 6.86
C ALA A 282 9.61 -21.00 6.45
N LEU A 283 10.70 -21.76 6.33
CA LEU A 283 10.65 -23.22 6.06
C LEU A 283 10.01 -23.99 7.21
N VAL A 284 10.37 -23.69 8.45
CA VAL A 284 9.79 -24.35 9.64
C VAL A 284 8.28 -24.06 9.73
N TYR A 285 7.88 -22.84 9.48
CA TYR A 285 6.48 -22.40 9.58
C TYR A 285 5.71 -22.46 8.26
N HIS A 286 6.27 -23.04 7.18
CA HIS A 286 5.65 -23.03 5.84
C HIS A 286 4.21 -23.56 5.83
N LYS A 287 3.90 -24.60 6.61
CA LYS A 287 2.53 -25.16 6.71
C LYS A 287 1.53 -24.14 7.26
N LYS A 288 1.92 -23.36 8.27
CA LYS A 288 1.08 -22.28 8.81
C LYS A 288 0.92 -21.15 7.81
N ILE A 289 1.98 -20.75 7.12
CA ILE A 289 1.95 -19.71 6.08
C ILE A 289 1.01 -20.14 4.95
N LEU A 290 1.14 -21.36 4.44
CA LEU A 290 0.25 -21.92 3.42
C LEU A 290 -1.20 -22.01 3.90
N GLN A 291 -1.43 -22.31 5.18
CA GLN A 291 -2.77 -22.31 5.74
C GLN A 291 -3.44 -20.93 5.68
N TYR A 292 -2.73 -19.84 5.99
CA TYR A 292 -3.25 -18.49 5.86
C TYR A 292 -3.57 -18.11 4.40
N LEU A 293 -2.69 -18.46 3.47
CA LEU A 293 -2.89 -18.22 2.04
C LEU A 293 -4.06 -19.05 1.47
N ASN A 294 -4.26 -20.27 1.94
CA ASN A 294 -5.35 -21.14 1.49
C ASN A 294 -6.72 -20.81 2.13
N LEU A 295 -6.75 -20.11 3.25
CA LEU A 295 -7.99 -19.67 3.89
C LEU A 295 -8.81 -18.71 3.00
N THR A 296 -8.17 -18.05 2.05
CA THR A 296 -8.84 -17.18 1.07
C THR A 296 -9.48 -17.96 -0.07
N ARG A 297 -9.11 -19.24 -0.29
CA ARG A 297 -9.59 -20.07 -1.40
C ARG A 297 -10.83 -20.93 -1.05
N ARG A 298 -11.20 -21.04 0.22
CA ARG A 298 -12.40 -21.74 0.71
C ARG A 298 -13.33 -20.73 1.38
#